data_690064fe2501c90739a3fbcd44825a56
#
_entry.id   690064fe2501c90739a3fbcd44825a56
#
_cell.length_a   1.000
_cell.length_b   1.000
_cell.length_c   1.000
_cell.angle_alpha   90.00
_cell.angle_beta   90.00
_cell.angle_gamma   90.00
#
_symmetry.space_group_name_H-M   'P 1'
#
loop_
_entity.id
_entity.type
_entity.pdbx_description
1 polymer ?
#
loop_
_entity_poly.entity_id
_entity_poly.type
_entity_poly.pdbx_seq_one_letter_code
_entity_poly.pdbx_strand_id
1 'polypeptide(L)'
;MTTVIIVEDNTYMRQHFEKMFADDPRYRVVGVFQDAIEAVDACRGGSVDLVLMDVLTLHDHSGIAAGKRIKDSGCRSKVVAVTSLVDPDVLAQARSGGADSLWYKDHGDADLMEVIERTLAGEHIFPDTSPDVELKDIRSAQLTPRQMKILRLFADGLGYDEIAEKVHLTSRGVRWNLDEIVSRSGFKNKNALLTAIIQKTLIVKFEDEE
;
A
#
# COMPACT_ATOMS: atom_id res chain seq x y z
N MET A 1 24.36 -15.34 -4.21
CA MET A 1 23.77 -14.94 -2.92
C MET A 1 23.05 -13.64 -3.14
N THR A 2 21.73 -13.65 -3.04
CA THR A 2 20.86 -12.51 -3.31
C THR A 2 20.97 -11.47 -2.20
N THR A 3 21.28 -10.24 -2.56
CA THR A 3 21.37 -9.14 -1.59
C THR A 3 20.00 -8.50 -1.39
N VAL A 4 19.62 -8.27 -0.13
CA VAL A 4 18.28 -7.81 0.25
C VAL A 4 18.37 -6.56 1.10
N ILE A 5 17.55 -5.55 0.76
CA ILE A 5 17.18 -4.45 1.64
C ILE A 5 15.77 -4.71 2.18
N ILE A 6 15.59 -4.46 3.47
CA ILE A 6 14.28 -4.51 4.14
C ILE A 6 13.90 -3.09 4.56
N VAL A 7 12.70 -2.67 4.20
CA VAL A 7 12.11 -1.39 4.62
C VAL A 7 10.81 -1.67 5.35
N GLU A 8 10.79 -1.39 6.64
CA GLU A 8 9.66 -1.71 7.53
C GLU A 8 9.79 -0.89 8.82
N ASP A 9 8.83 -0.05 9.15
CA ASP A 9 8.85 0.77 10.36
C ASP A 9 8.42 0.01 11.61
N ASN A 10 7.54 -1.00 11.46
CA ASN A 10 7.11 -1.85 12.55
C ASN A 10 8.24 -2.76 13.02
N THR A 11 8.68 -2.57 14.27
CA THR A 11 9.83 -3.31 14.84
C THR A 11 9.65 -4.83 14.82
N TYR A 12 8.43 -5.35 15.07
CA TYR A 12 8.19 -6.79 15.11
C TYR A 12 8.23 -7.40 13.71
N MET A 13 7.60 -6.75 12.73
CA MET A 13 7.62 -7.19 11.34
C MET A 13 9.04 -7.11 10.75
N ARG A 14 9.76 -6.05 11.06
CA ARG A 14 11.16 -5.89 10.64
C ARG A 14 12.03 -7.03 11.15
N GLN A 15 11.98 -7.33 12.45
CA GLN A 15 12.72 -8.46 13.04
C GLN A 15 12.30 -9.82 12.46
N HIS A 16 11.02 -9.96 12.16
CA HIS A 16 10.49 -11.16 11.52
C HIS A 16 11.11 -11.35 10.12
N PHE A 17 11.10 -10.32 9.27
CA PHE A 17 11.72 -10.39 7.94
C PHE A 17 13.23 -10.58 8.01
N GLU A 18 13.93 -9.90 8.91
CA GLU A 18 15.37 -10.11 9.13
C GLU A 18 15.67 -11.58 9.45
N LYS A 19 14.91 -12.17 10.36
CA LYS A 19 15.05 -13.58 10.72
C LYS A 19 14.74 -14.51 9.55
N MET A 20 13.67 -14.27 8.83
CA MET A 20 13.26 -15.08 7.66
C MET A 20 14.40 -15.17 6.63
N PHE A 21 15.05 -14.04 6.31
CA PHE A 21 16.19 -14.04 5.40
C PHE A 21 17.48 -14.60 6.02
N ALA A 22 17.71 -14.44 7.34
CA ALA A 22 18.87 -15.00 8.03
C ALA A 22 18.84 -16.54 8.09
N ASP A 23 17.64 -17.12 8.13
CA ASP A 23 17.44 -18.57 8.19
C ASP A 23 17.64 -19.24 6.79
N ASP A 24 17.76 -18.45 5.71
CA ASP A 24 17.97 -18.95 4.35
C ASP A 24 19.32 -18.48 3.76
N PRO A 25 20.31 -19.38 3.61
CA PRO A 25 21.66 -19.02 3.15
C PRO A 25 21.72 -18.49 1.70
N ARG A 26 20.64 -18.55 0.94
CA ARG A 26 20.56 -17.98 -0.41
C ARG A 26 20.53 -16.46 -0.39
N TYR A 27 20.14 -15.85 0.73
CA TYR A 27 19.97 -14.41 0.90
C TYR A 27 20.99 -13.80 1.85
N ARG A 28 21.21 -12.51 1.69
CA ARG A 28 22.03 -11.68 2.59
C ARG A 28 21.40 -10.31 2.74
N VAL A 29 20.94 -9.99 3.91
CA VAL A 29 20.44 -8.64 4.24
C VAL A 29 21.64 -7.68 4.27
N VAL A 30 21.59 -6.63 3.45
CA VAL A 30 22.65 -5.62 3.30
C VAL A 30 22.20 -4.23 3.79
N GLY A 31 20.93 -4.04 4.08
CA GLY A 31 20.38 -2.82 4.67
C GLY A 31 19.01 -3.09 5.30
N VAL A 32 18.74 -2.38 6.39
CA VAL A 32 17.45 -2.41 7.09
C VAL A 32 17.09 -0.97 7.44
N PHE A 33 15.96 -0.51 6.95
CA PHE A 33 15.51 0.88 7.08
C PHE A 33 14.09 0.92 7.64
N GLN A 34 13.73 2.05 8.23
CA GLN A 34 12.36 2.32 8.68
C GLN A 34 11.61 3.24 7.73
N ASP A 35 12.35 3.95 6.90
CA ASP A 35 11.84 4.96 5.97
C ASP A 35 12.18 4.56 4.53
N ALA A 36 11.18 4.65 3.66
CA ALA A 36 11.32 4.31 2.24
C ALA A 36 12.35 5.18 1.51
N ILE A 37 12.54 6.43 1.94
CA ILE A 37 13.50 7.37 1.32
C ILE A 37 14.93 6.86 1.49
N GLU A 38 15.27 6.32 2.65
CA GLU A 38 16.61 5.78 2.92
C GLU A 38 16.96 4.63 1.95
N ALA A 39 15.98 3.80 1.59
CA ALA A 39 16.18 2.71 0.64
C ALA A 39 16.47 3.22 -0.79
N VAL A 40 15.86 4.33 -1.20
CA VAL A 40 16.14 4.95 -2.51
C VAL A 40 17.62 5.32 -2.61
N ASP A 41 18.17 5.94 -1.57
CA ASP A 41 19.58 6.35 -1.55
C ASP A 41 20.52 5.14 -1.48
N ALA A 42 20.18 4.12 -0.70
CA ALA A 42 20.95 2.88 -0.61
C ALA A 42 21.01 2.12 -1.95
N CYS A 43 19.93 2.15 -2.74
CA CYS A 43 19.90 1.52 -4.07
C CYS A 43 20.74 2.26 -5.11
N ARG A 44 20.97 3.57 -4.97
CA ARG A 44 21.79 4.35 -5.91
C ARG A 44 23.28 3.97 -5.91
N GLY A 45 23.78 3.47 -4.79
CA GLY A 45 25.20 3.23 -4.58
C GLY A 45 25.67 1.78 -4.79
N GLY A 46 24.79 0.82 -5.04
CA GLY A 46 25.17 -0.57 -4.96
C GLY A 46 24.37 -1.55 -5.81
N SER A 47 24.86 -2.77 -5.84
CA SER A 47 24.17 -3.91 -6.41
C SER A 47 23.25 -4.53 -5.35
N VAL A 48 22.04 -4.01 -5.23
CA VAL A 48 20.96 -4.63 -4.46
C VAL A 48 20.09 -5.42 -5.40
N ASP A 49 19.85 -6.68 -5.09
CA ASP A 49 19.04 -7.55 -5.96
C ASP A 49 17.56 -7.42 -5.64
N LEU A 50 17.21 -7.27 -4.35
CA LEU A 50 15.84 -7.24 -3.85
C LEU A 50 15.64 -6.14 -2.82
N VAL A 51 14.55 -5.41 -2.94
CA VAL A 51 14.01 -4.53 -1.90
C VAL A 51 12.67 -5.07 -1.45
N LEU A 52 12.57 -5.50 -0.19
CA LEU A 52 11.32 -5.80 0.47
C LEU A 52 10.82 -4.50 1.09
N MET A 53 9.75 -3.91 0.53
CA MET A 53 9.33 -2.54 0.77
C MET A 53 7.95 -2.49 1.41
N ASP A 54 7.83 -2.06 2.66
CA ASP A 54 6.53 -1.69 3.20
C ASP A 54 5.94 -0.53 2.40
N VAL A 55 4.64 -0.57 2.21
CA VAL A 55 3.91 0.47 1.45
C VAL A 55 3.73 1.74 2.28
N LEU A 56 3.52 1.63 3.57
CA LEU A 56 3.45 2.77 4.50
C LEU A 56 4.63 2.69 5.47
N THR A 57 5.54 3.63 5.36
CA THR A 57 6.78 3.65 6.14
C THR A 57 6.81 4.82 7.11
N LEU A 58 7.88 4.96 7.87
CA LEU A 58 8.04 6.04 8.84
C LEU A 58 7.75 7.40 8.18
N HIS A 59 7.13 8.32 8.95
CA HIS A 59 6.66 9.63 8.49
C HIS A 59 5.55 9.58 7.44
N ASP A 60 4.80 8.47 7.36
CA ASP A 60 3.75 8.23 6.35
C ASP A 60 4.25 8.30 4.89
N HIS A 61 5.56 8.07 4.69
CA HIS A 61 6.16 8.03 3.36
C HIS A 61 5.70 6.80 2.57
N SER A 62 5.45 7.02 1.28
CA SER A 62 4.97 5.96 0.38
C SER A 62 6.09 5.06 -0.13
N GLY A 63 6.09 3.79 0.28
CA GLY A 63 6.99 2.79 -0.30
C GLY A 63 6.74 2.54 -1.80
N ILE A 64 5.52 2.77 -2.28
CA ILE A 64 5.21 2.69 -3.73
C ILE A 64 5.90 3.82 -4.49
N ALA A 65 5.85 5.06 -3.98
CA ALA A 65 6.54 6.19 -4.59
C ALA A 65 8.06 5.98 -4.57
N ALA A 66 8.61 5.51 -3.45
CA ALA A 66 10.02 5.17 -3.33
C ALA A 66 10.43 4.04 -4.29
N GLY A 67 9.62 2.99 -4.42
CA GLY A 67 9.84 1.92 -5.40
C GLY A 67 9.90 2.44 -6.83
N LYS A 68 9.00 3.35 -7.20
CA LYS A 68 9.04 4.01 -8.49
C LYS A 68 10.34 4.81 -8.68
N ARG A 69 10.78 5.57 -7.68
CA ARG A 69 12.05 6.35 -7.73
C ARG A 69 13.27 5.42 -7.89
N ILE A 70 13.28 4.25 -7.22
CA ILE A 70 14.33 3.24 -7.40
C ILE A 70 14.38 2.79 -8.86
N LYS A 71 13.23 2.46 -9.46
CA LYS A 71 13.16 2.03 -10.87
C LYS A 71 13.53 3.14 -11.85
N ASP A 72 13.05 4.35 -11.65
CA ASP A 72 13.33 5.51 -12.50
C ASP A 72 14.83 5.91 -12.44
N SER A 73 15.54 5.56 -11.35
CA SER A 73 16.98 5.77 -11.23
C SER A 73 17.85 4.83 -12.10
N GLY A 74 17.23 3.85 -12.75
CA GLY A 74 17.92 2.82 -13.54
C GLY A 74 18.49 1.66 -12.71
N CYS A 75 18.18 1.60 -11.42
CA CYS A 75 18.49 0.46 -10.55
C CYS A 75 17.84 -0.82 -11.06
N ARG A 76 18.57 -1.93 -11.02
CA ARG A 76 18.07 -3.25 -11.42
C ARG A 76 17.42 -4.03 -10.30
N SER A 77 17.38 -3.46 -9.10
CA SER A 77 16.75 -4.06 -7.93
C SER A 77 15.29 -4.43 -8.21
N LYS A 78 14.90 -5.62 -7.82
CA LYS A 78 13.49 -5.99 -7.76
C LYS A 78 12.86 -5.38 -6.52
N VAL A 79 11.65 -4.86 -6.65
CA VAL A 79 10.88 -4.30 -5.53
C VAL A 79 9.66 -5.18 -5.30
N VAL A 80 9.60 -5.82 -4.13
CA VAL A 80 8.41 -6.50 -3.64
C VAL A 80 7.76 -5.63 -2.58
N ALA A 81 6.62 -5.04 -2.92
CA ALA A 81 5.82 -4.30 -1.96
C ALA A 81 5.14 -5.25 -0.99
N VAL A 82 5.25 -4.98 0.31
CA VAL A 82 4.58 -5.73 1.37
C VAL A 82 3.64 -4.80 2.12
N THR A 83 2.41 -5.24 2.44
CA THR A 83 1.46 -4.32 3.05
C THR A 83 0.33 -5.03 3.78
N SER A 84 -0.20 -4.39 4.83
CA SER A 84 -1.49 -4.69 5.43
C SER A 84 -2.61 -3.76 4.93
N LEU A 85 -2.28 -2.81 4.03
CA LEU A 85 -3.25 -1.86 3.51
C LEU A 85 -4.14 -2.53 2.47
N VAL A 86 -5.43 -2.45 2.67
CA VAL A 86 -6.44 -3.05 1.77
C VAL A 86 -7.03 -2.04 0.79
N ASP A 87 -6.42 -0.86 0.70
CA ASP A 87 -6.79 0.21 -0.22
C ASP A 87 -6.58 -0.22 -1.69
N PRO A 88 -7.62 -0.24 -2.54
CA PRO A 88 -7.49 -0.62 -3.94
C PRO A 88 -6.55 0.28 -4.75
N ASP A 89 -6.39 1.56 -4.38
CA ASP A 89 -5.50 2.48 -5.07
C ASP A 89 -4.04 2.13 -4.83
N VAL A 90 -3.69 1.58 -3.66
CA VAL A 90 -2.35 1.06 -3.37
C VAL A 90 -1.98 -0.06 -4.35
N LEU A 91 -2.88 -1.02 -4.57
CA LEU A 91 -2.67 -2.09 -5.54
C LEU A 91 -2.53 -1.56 -6.97
N ALA A 92 -3.37 -0.60 -7.36
CA ALA A 92 -3.32 0.02 -8.68
C ALA A 92 -2.01 0.80 -8.91
N GLN A 93 -1.55 1.55 -7.92
CA GLN A 93 -0.27 2.29 -7.97
C GLN A 93 0.94 1.33 -8.02
N ALA A 94 0.94 0.26 -7.22
CA ALA A 94 1.97 -0.75 -7.26
C ALA A 94 2.10 -1.36 -8.66
N ARG A 95 0.99 -1.76 -9.27
CA ARG A 95 0.94 -2.30 -10.64
C ARG A 95 1.40 -1.30 -11.70
N SER A 96 1.18 0.00 -11.51
CA SER A 96 1.53 1.04 -12.49
C SER A 96 3.02 1.38 -12.53
N GLY A 97 3.87 0.63 -11.84
CA GLY A 97 5.33 0.73 -11.90
C GLY A 97 6.03 1.08 -10.60
N GLY A 98 5.29 1.11 -9.48
CA GLY A 98 5.88 1.34 -8.15
C GLY A 98 6.52 0.08 -7.54
N ALA A 99 6.17 -1.12 -8.03
CA ALA A 99 6.74 -2.38 -7.56
C ALA A 99 6.84 -3.41 -8.71
N ASP A 100 7.63 -4.47 -8.53
CA ASP A 100 7.60 -5.65 -9.40
C ASP A 100 6.53 -6.64 -8.97
N SER A 101 6.26 -6.73 -7.67
CA SER A 101 5.22 -7.59 -7.09
C SER A 101 4.66 -6.96 -5.82
N LEU A 102 3.48 -7.44 -5.38
CA LEU A 102 2.87 -7.03 -4.12
C LEU A 102 2.37 -8.25 -3.35
N TRP A 103 2.62 -8.25 -2.04
CA TRP A 103 2.18 -9.25 -1.11
C TRP A 103 1.47 -8.62 0.10
N TYR A 104 0.37 -9.24 0.55
CA TYR A 104 -0.35 -8.80 1.74
C TYR A 104 0.15 -9.53 2.99
N LYS A 105 0.43 -8.78 4.07
CA LYS A 105 1.04 -9.27 5.33
C LYS A 105 0.17 -10.26 6.12
N ASP A 106 -1.08 -10.45 5.76
CA ASP A 106 -1.99 -11.46 6.34
C ASP A 106 -1.84 -12.86 5.70
N HIS A 107 -1.03 -12.99 4.64
CA HIS A 107 -0.64 -14.26 4.05
C HIS A 107 0.59 -14.86 4.78
N GLY A 108 0.83 -16.15 4.60
CA GLY A 108 1.95 -16.82 5.28
C GLY A 108 3.32 -16.56 4.66
N ASP A 109 4.40 -16.76 5.44
CA ASP A 109 5.78 -16.55 5.01
C ASP A 109 6.16 -17.39 3.79
N ALA A 110 5.63 -18.60 3.66
CA ALA A 110 5.88 -19.46 2.51
C ALA A 110 5.38 -18.82 1.21
N ASP A 111 4.24 -18.14 1.26
CA ASP A 111 3.70 -17.41 0.11
C ASP A 111 4.58 -16.19 -0.22
N LEU A 112 5.09 -15.47 0.79
CA LEU A 112 6.02 -14.36 0.56
C LEU A 112 7.31 -14.83 -0.12
N MET A 113 7.89 -15.94 0.34
CA MET A 113 9.11 -16.48 -0.26
C MET A 113 8.87 -16.93 -1.71
N GLU A 114 7.72 -17.52 -2.02
CA GLU A 114 7.35 -17.86 -3.40
C GLU A 114 7.24 -16.59 -4.27
N VAL A 115 6.58 -15.53 -3.78
CA VAL A 115 6.48 -14.25 -4.49
C VAL A 115 7.87 -13.66 -4.74
N ILE A 116 8.77 -13.70 -3.75
CA ILE A 116 10.15 -13.21 -3.89
C ILE A 116 10.91 -14.00 -4.96
N GLU A 117 10.88 -15.32 -4.91
CA GLU A 117 11.62 -16.18 -5.87
C GLU A 117 11.14 -15.97 -7.31
N ARG A 118 9.83 -15.93 -7.50
CA ARG A 118 9.23 -15.67 -8.83
C ARG A 118 9.53 -14.26 -9.32
N THR A 119 9.53 -13.26 -8.42
CA THR A 119 9.89 -11.88 -8.78
C THR A 119 11.35 -11.78 -9.19
N LEU A 120 12.26 -12.45 -8.49
CA LEU A 120 13.68 -12.52 -8.86
C LEU A 120 13.88 -13.24 -10.20
N ALA A 121 13.03 -14.20 -10.53
CA ALA A 121 13.01 -14.86 -11.84
C ALA A 121 12.43 -13.98 -12.98
N GLY A 122 11.92 -12.78 -12.66
CA GLY A 122 11.41 -11.81 -13.61
C GLY A 122 9.90 -11.80 -13.79
N GLU A 123 9.15 -12.54 -12.95
CA GLU A 123 7.70 -12.48 -12.95
C GLU A 123 7.20 -11.24 -12.19
N HIS A 124 5.95 -10.87 -12.46
CA HIS A 124 5.22 -9.82 -11.75
C HIS A 124 4.00 -10.42 -11.06
N ILE A 125 4.03 -10.49 -9.74
CA ILE A 125 3.01 -11.14 -8.93
C ILE A 125 2.16 -10.09 -8.22
N PHE A 126 0.92 -9.96 -8.63
CA PHE A 126 -0.04 -9.06 -8.00
C PHE A 126 -1.36 -9.79 -7.77
N PRO A 127 -1.96 -9.65 -6.58
CA PRO A 127 -3.33 -10.11 -6.34
C PRO A 127 -4.30 -9.50 -7.35
N ASP A 128 -5.33 -10.22 -7.76
CA ASP A 128 -6.32 -9.69 -8.73
C ASP A 128 -7.09 -8.50 -8.17
N THR A 129 -7.41 -8.55 -6.89
CA THR A 129 -8.16 -7.52 -6.16
C THR A 129 -7.54 -7.31 -4.78
N SER A 130 -7.77 -6.13 -4.20
CA SER A 130 -7.48 -5.88 -2.79
C SER A 130 -8.38 -6.74 -1.89
N PRO A 131 -7.93 -7.09 -0.68
CA PRO A 131 -8.76 -7.78 0.30
C PRO A 131 -10.07 -7.03 0.56
N ASP A 132 -11.15 -7.80 0.67
CA ASP A 132 -12.48 -7.24 0.90
C ASP A 132 -12.73 -7.02 2.39
N VAL A 133 -13.10 -5.80 2.75
CA VAL A 133 -13.27 -5.36 4.14
C VAL A 133 -14.73 -5.29 4.52
N GLU A 134 -15.06 -5.86 5.68
CA GLU A 134 -16.38 -5.74 6.27
C GLU A 134 -16.58 -4.36 6.91
N LEU A 135 -17.60 -3.64 6.48
CA LEU A 135 -18.02 -2.33 6.95
C LEU A 135 -19.42 -2.43 7.56
N LYS A 136 -19.53 -3.12 8.70
CA LYS A 136 -20.80 -3.49 9.34
C LYS A 136 -21.72 -4.27 8.39
N ASP A 137 -22.78 -3.60 7.86
CA ASP A 137 -23.84 -4.23 7.07
C ASP A 137 -23.48 -4.38 5.58
N ILE A 138 -22.32 -3.82 5.16
CA ILE A 138 -21.82 -3.94 3.78
C ILE A 138 -20.35 -4.35 3.76
N ARG A 139 -19.87 -4.74 2.58
CA ARG A 139 -18.46 -5.02 2.32
C ARG A 139 -17.88 -3.95 1.39
N SER A 140 -16.57 -3.72 1.46
CA SER A 140 -15.89 -2.71 0.62
C SER A 140 -16.05 -2.98 -0.87
N ALA A 141 -16.12 -4.24 -1.30
CA ALA A 141 -16.39 -4.62 -2.68
C ALA A 141 -17.77 -4.17 -3.21
N GLN A 142 -18.69 -3.79 -2.32
CA GLN A 142 -20.01 -3.24 -2.69
C GLN A 142 -19.99 -1.72 -2.91
N LEU A 143 -18.86 -1.07 -2.68
CA LEU A 143 -18.65 0.34 -2.99
C LEU A 143 -18.19 0.50 -4.44
N THR A 144 -18.83 1.42 -5.16
CA THR A 144 -18.39 1.74 -6.53
C THR A 144 -17.05 2.50 -6.51
N PRO A 145 -16.25 2.47 -7.59
CA PRO A 145 -15.02 3.26 -7.69
C PRO A 145 -15.25 4.76 -7.42
N ARG A 146 -16.40 5.30 -7.83
CA ARG A 146 -16.78 6.69 -7.56
C ARG A 146 -17.03 6.92 -6.07
N GLN A 147 -17.71 6.00 -5.39
CA GLN A 147 -17.95 6.08 -3.95
C GLN A 147 -16.64 6.02 -3.17
N MET A 148 -15.72 5.15 -3.56
CA MET A 148 -14.37 5.08 -2.98
C MET A 148 -13.62 6.40 -3.16
N LYS A 149 -13.64 6.99 -4.35
CA LYS A 149 -13.01 8.29 -4.61
C LYS A 149 -13.62 9.42 -3.76
N ILE A 150 -14.95 9.44 -3.61
CA ILE A 150 -15.63 10.42 -2.73
C ILE A 150 -15.21 10.23 -1.27
N LEU A 151 -15.17 8.99 -0.78
CA LEU A 151 -14.74 8.69 0.59
C LEU A 151 -13.29 9.12 0.84
N ARG A 152 -12.39 8.91 -0.11
CA ARG A 152 -10.99 9.33 -0.03
C ARG A 152 -10.86 10.85 0.10
N LEU A 153 -11.45 11.59 -0.83
CA LEU A 153 -11.43 13.05 -0.82
C LEU A 153 -12.08 13.62 0.47
N PHE A 154 -13.12 12.94 0.97
CA PHE A 154 -13.74 13.31 2.24
C PHE A 154 -12.82 12.99 3.43
N ALA A 155 -12.08 11.89 3.38
CA ALA A 155 -11.05 11.55 4.38
C ALA A 155 -9.90 12.57 4.36
N ASP A 156 -9.57 13.14 3.21
CA ASP A 156 -8.57 14.21 3.04
C ASP A 156 -9.05 15.57 3.59
N GLY A 157 -10.30 15.63 4.05
CA GLY A 157 -10.86 16.84 4.67
C GLY A 157 -11.46 17.83 3.68
N LEU A 158 -11.62 17.47 2.40
CA LEU A 158 -12.22 18.35 1.40
C LEU A 158 -13.71 18.58 1.68
N GLY A 159 -14.17 19.79 1.40
CA GLY A 159 -15.57 20.16 1.43
C GLY A 159 -16.38 19.57 0.26
N TYR A 160 -17.71 19.54 0.38
CA TYR A 160 -18.55 18.94 -0.65
C TYR A 160 -18.42 19.61 -2.02
N ASP A 161 -18.17 20.91 -2.08
CA ASP A 161 -18.00 21.66 -3.32
C ASP A 161 -16.68 21.27 -4.02
N GLU A 162 -15.60 21.17 -3.27
CA GLU A 162 -14.28 20.76 -3.76
C GLU A 162 -14.29 19.30 -4.25
N ILE A 163 -14.97 18.41 -3.50
CA ILE A 163 -15.15 17.01 -3.91
C ILE A 163 -15.97 16.96 -5.22
N ALA A 164 -17.05 17.75 -5.30
CA ALA A 164 -17.94 17.78 -6.46
C ALA A 164 -17.19 18.13 -7.76
N GLU A 165 -16.30 19.11 -7.71
CA GLU A 165 -15.43 19.47 -8.84
C GLU A 165 -14.54 18.30 -9.27
N LYS A 166 -13.88 17.62 -8.30
CA LYS A 166 -12.93 16.53 -8.57
C LYS A 166 -13.59 15.25 -9.09
N VAL A 167 -14.89 15.03 -8.78
CA VAL A 167 -15.63 13.82 -9.22
C VAL A 167 -16.69 14.12 -10.29
N HIS A 168 -16.74 15.35 -10.78
CA HIS A 168 -17.69 15.83 -11.79
C HIS A 168 -19.15 15.59 -11.39
N LEU A 169 -19.50 15.96 -10.17
CA LEU A 169 -20.84 15.93 -9.59
C LEU A 169 -21.25 17.31 -9.10
N THR A 170 -22.47 17.41 -8.56
CA THR A 170 -22.91 18.55 -7.74
C THR A 170 -22.61 18.24 -6.26
N SER A 171 -22.46 19.28 -5.43
CA SER A 171 -22.30 19.13 -3.96
C SER A 171 -23.44 18.32 -3.33
N ARG A 172 -24.65 18.47 -3.89
CA ARG A 172 -25.82 17.65 -3.51
C ARG A 172 -25.61 16.18 -3.87
N GLY A 173 -25.02 15.90 -5.03
CA GLY A 173 -24.69 14.53 -5.47
C GLY A 173 -23.64 13.88 -4.59
N VAL A 174 -22.61 14.64 -4.19
CA VAL A 174 -21.58 14.16 -3.23
C VAL A 174 -22.22 13.83 -1.89
N ARG A 175 -23.02 14.74 -1.35
CA ARG A 175 -23.74 14.52 -0.08
C ARG A 175 -24.62 13.27 -0.15
N TRP A 176 -25.37 13.11 -1.22
CA TRP A 176 -26.23 11.95 -1.44
C TRP A 176 -25.43 10.63 -1.44
N ASN A 177 -24.30 10.57 -2.15
CA ASN A 177 -23.42 9.38 -2.14
C ASN A 177 -22.96 9.02 -0.72
N LEU A 178 -22.50 10.01 0.06
CA LEU A 178 -22.07 9.77 1.43
C LEU A 178 -23.23 9.32 2.34
N ASP A 179 -24.39 9.93 2.19
CA ASP A 179 -25.60 9.57 2.97
C ASP A 179 -26.08 8.15 2.60
N GLU A 180 -26.01 7.77 1.32
CA GLU A 180 -26.33 6.43 0.84
C GLU A 180 -25.38 5.38 1.44
N ILE A 181 -24.07 5.63 1.44
CA ILE A 181 -23.09 4.71 2.02
C ILE A 181 -23.36 4.55 3.53
N VAL A 182 -23.58 5.65 4.25
CA VAL A 182 -23.90 5.62 5.68
C VAL A 182 -25.15 4.79 5.96
N SER A 183 -26.22 5.02 5.15
CA SER A 183 -27.49 4.29 5.30
C SER A 183 -27.32 2.79 5.05
N ARG A 184 -26.60 2.40 4.00
CA ARG A 184 -26.37 1.00 3.63
C ARG A 184 -25.46 0.27 4.62
N SER A 185 -24.44 0.98 5.14
CA SER A 185 -23.44 0.39 6.01
C SER A 185 -23.86 0.31 7.48
N GLY A 186 -25.00 0.90 7.86
CA GLY A 186 -25.49 0.90 9.24
C GLY A 186 -24.64 1.74 10.21
N PHE A 187 -23.76 2.59 9.73
CA PHE A 187 -23.04 3.54 10.58
C PHE A 187 -23.95 4.67 11.03
N LYS A 188 -23.69 5.20 12.24
CA LYS A 188 -24.48 6.28 12.84
C LYS A 188 -24.43 7.60 12.03
N ASN A 189 -23.29 7.88 11.42
CA ASN A 189 -23.05 9.11 10.66
C ASN A 189 -21.75 8.96 9.81
N LYS A 190 -21.46 9.98 9.00
CA LYS A 190 -20.27 10.03 8.11
C LYS A 190 -18.95 9.94 8.88
N ASN A 191 -18.86 10.57 10.04
CA ASN A 191 -17.63 10.52 10.84
C ASN A 191 -17.36 9.11 11.38
N ALA A 192 -18.38 8.40 11.83
CA ALA A 192 -18.26 7.01 12.29
C ALA A 192 -17.86 6.08 11.13
N LEU A 193 -18.42 6.28 9.94
CA LEU A 193 -17.99 5.59 8.72
C LEU A 193 -16.53 5.91 8.40
N LEU A 194 -16.14 7.19 8.38
CA LEU A 194 -14.79 7.63 8.09
C LEU A 194 -13.76 7.02 9.06
N THR A 195 -14.06 7.06 10.36
CA THR A 195 -13.20 6.41 11.37
C THR A 195 -13.02 4.92 11.09
N ALA A 196 -14.10 4.21 10.74
CA ALA A 196 -14.03 2.78 10.47
C ALA A 196 -13.20 2.46 9.21
N ILE A 197 -13.34 3.22 8.13
CA ILE A 197 -12.58 2.97 6.90
C ILE A 197 -11.09 3.28 7.06
N ILE A 198 -10.72 4.27 7.87
CA ILE A 198 -9.33 4.57 8.22
C ILE A 198 -8.77 3.47 9.13
N GLN A 199 -9.46 3.10 10.20
CA GLN A 199 -9.03 2.04 11.11
C GLN A 199 -8.86 0.68 10.43
N LYS A 200 -9.63 0.41 9.38
CA LYS A 200 -9.54 -0.82 8.58
C LYS A 200 -8.57 -0.71 7.39
N THR A 201 -7.80 0.35 7.32
CA THR A 201 -6.80 0.59 6.27
C THR A 201 -7.36 0.52 4.83
N LEU A 202 -8.67 0.77 4.67
CA LEU A 202 -9.34 0.79 3.36
C LEU A 202 -9.03 2.07 2.58
N ILE A 203 -8.73 3.15 3.28
CA ILE A 203 -8.23 4.41 2.72
C ILE A 203 -7.02 4.83 3.55
N VAL A 204 -5.92 5.09 2.88
CA VAL A 204 -4.65 5.50 3.49
C VAL A 204 -4.26 6.85 2.93
N LYS A 205 -3.68 7.67 3.80
CA LYS A 205 -3.03 8.92 3.42
C LYS A 205 -1.54 8.70 3.44
N PHE A 206 -0.89 9.20 2.42
CA PHE A 206 0.56 9.35 2.42
C PHE A 206 0.86 10.85 2.56
N GLU A 207 1.91 11.18 3.28
CA GLU A 207 2.46 12.53 3.23
C GLU A 207 3.13 12.72 1.87
N ASP A 208 2.77 13.80 1.17
CA ASP A 208 3.38 14.14 -0.11
C ASP A 208 4.87 14.44 0.13
N GLU A 209 5.74 13.66 -0.47
CA GLU A 209 7.17 13.92 -0.51
C GLU A 209 7.40 15.14 -1.44
N GLU A 210 7.76 16.30 -0.87
CA GLU A 210 8.26 17.43 -1.64
C GLU A 210 9.63 17.16 -2.27
#